data_c7204953c8317fb23ffaf7e6121a77a6
#
_entry.id   c7204953c8317fb23ffaf7e6121a77a6
#
_cell.length_a   1.000
_cell.length_b   1.000
_cell.length_c   1.000
_cell.angle_alpha   90.00
_cell.angle_beta   90.00
_cell.angle_gamma   90.00
#
_symmetry.space_group_name_H-M   'P 1'
#
loop_
_entity.id
_entity.type
_entity.pdbx_description
1 polymer ?
#
loop_
_entity_poly.entity_id
_entity_poly.type
_entity_poly.pdbx_seq_one_letter_code
_entity_poly.pdbx_strand_id
1 'polypeptide(L)' 'MKMEYTILDTESVRDFAESLIGMIFKATGFTKVINGVNYIELDTCDGELLFAEDEIKIVK' A
#
# COMPACT_ATOMS: atom_id res chain seq x y z
N MET A 1 15.77 -4.12 6.96
CA MET A 1 14.60 -3.74 7.79
C MET A 1 13.46 -3.33 6.89
N LYS A 2 12.27 -3.90 7.12
CA LYS A 2 11.13 -3.60 6.27
C LYS A 2 10.34 -2.41 6.83
N MET A 3 9.88 -1.56 5.91
CA MET A 3 9.08 -0.40 6.27
C MET A 3 7.64 -0.81 6.53
N GLU A 4 6.96 -0.08 7.41
CA GLU A 4 5.54 -0.28 7.68
C GLU A 4 4.77 0.93 7.19
N TYR A 5 3.61 0.67 6.60
CA TYR A 5 2.76 1.71 6.01
C TYR A 5 1.32 1.53 6.47
N THR A 6 0.62 2.65 6.63
CA THR A 6 -0.82 2.62 6.85
C THR A 6 -1.53 2.92 5.53
N ILE A 7 -2.70 2.30 5.34
CA ILE A 7 -3.50 2.49 4.13
C ILE A 7 -4.37 3.72 4.31
N LEU A 8 -4.26 4.67 3.38
CA LEU A 8 -5.01 5.91 3.43
C LEU A 8 -6.40 5.75 2.81
N ASP A 9 -7.33 6.58 3.27
CA ASP A 9 -8.69 6.61 2.75
C ASP A 9 -8.73 7.46 1.49
N THR A 10 -8.47 6.84 0.35
CA THR A 10 -8.54 7.47 -0.96
C THR A 10 -9.61 6.80 -1.79
N GLU A 11 -10.10 7.51 -2.81
CA GLU A 11 -11.11 6.96 -3.70
C GLU A 11 -10.64 5.68 -4.38
N SER A 12 -9.38 5.66 -4.84
CA SER A 12 -8.84 4.48 -5.51
C SER A 12 -8.73 3.29 -4.57
N VAL A 13 -8.35 3.51 -3.30
CA VAL A 13 -8.26 2.42 -2.33
C VAL A 13 -9.65 1.89 -2.01
N ARG A 14 -10.65 2.76 -1.93
CA ARG A 14 -12.02 2.32 -1.68
C ARG A 14 -12.53 1.38 -2.78
N ASP A 15 -12.04 1.55 -4.00
CA ASP A 15 -12.47 0.74 -5.13
C ASP A 15 -11.93 -0.68 -5.09
N PHE A 16 -10.77 -0.93 -4.45
CA PHE A 16 -10.17 -2.26 -4.49
C PHE A 16 -9.77 -2.83 -3.14
N ALA A 17 -9.65 -1.99 -2.11
CA ALA A 17 -9.14 -2.45 -0.81
C ALA A 17 -9.75 -1.65 0.36
N GLU A 18 -11.02 -1.31 0.28
CA GLU A 18 -11.70 -0.49 1.28
C GLU A 18 -11.55 -1.07 2.69
N SER A 19 -11.64 -2.39 2.84
CA SER A 19 -11.57 -3.04 4.14
C SER A 19 -10.19 -2.90 4.81
N LEU A 20 -9.18 -2.50 4.05
CA LEU A 20 -7.82 -2.36 4.57
C LEU A 20 -7.49 -0.94 5.03
N ILE A 21 -8.38 0.02 4.77
CA ILE A 21 -8.15 1.43 5.14
C ILE A 21 -7.90 1.55 6.65
N GLY A 22 -6.84 2.26 7.00
CA GLY A 22 -6.45 2.46 8.40
C GLY A 22 -5.59 1.36 8.99
N MET A 23 -5.48 0.23 8.30
CA MET A 23 -4.63 -0.87 8.77
C MET A 23 -3.17 -0.58 8.44
N ILE A 24 -2.26 -1.26 9.15
CA ILE A 24 -0.82 -1.12 8.96
C ILE A 24 -0.27 -2.44 8.46
N PHE A 25 0.54 -2.39 7.39
CA PHE A 25 1.16 -3.57 6.82
C PHE A 25 2.63 -3.32 6.53
N LYS A 26 3.41 -4.37 6.43
CA LYS A 26 4.84 -4.29 6.10
C LYS A 26 5.04 -4.36 4.59
N ALA A 27 6.00 -3.58 4.10
CA ALA A 27 6.40 -3.67 2.70
C ALA A 27 7.19 -4.96 2.49
N THR A 28 7.00 -5.59 1.32
CA THR A 28 7.73 -6.83 0.98
C THR A 28 9.12 -6.54 0.44
N GLY A 29 9.39 -5.30 0.05
CA GLY A 29 10.62 -4.90 -0.60
C GLY A 29 10.48 -4.77 -2.12
N PHE A 30 9.38 -5.25 -2.69
CA PHE A 30 9.11 -5.13 -4.11
C PHE A 30 8.46 -3.79 -4.42
N THR A 31 8.97 -3.09 -5.43
CA THR A 31 8.38 -1.85 -5.93
C THR A 31 8.31 -1.92 -7.45
N LYS A 32 7.40 -1.14 -8.03
CA LYS A 32 7.20 -1.12 -9.46
C LYS A 32 6.74 0.26 -9.89
N VAL A 33 7.25 0.73 -11.04
CA VAL A 33 6.82 2.00 -11.63
C VAL A 33 5.89 1.70 -12.80
N ILE A 34 4.68 2.26 -12.77
CA ILE A 34 3.70 2.11 -13.83
C ILE A 34 3.24 3.51 -14.21
N ASN A 35 3.43 3.88 -15.48
CA ASN A 35 3.04 5.21 -16.01
C ASN A 35 3.57 6.36 -15.14
N GLY A 36 4.82 6.24 -14.67
CA GLY A 36 5.46 7.27 -13.86
C GLY A 36 5.04 7.29 -12.39
N VAL A 37 4.17 6.38 -11.98
CA VAL A 37 3.72 6.27 -10.58
C VAL A 37 4.46 5.11 -9.92
N ASN A 38 5.05 5.38 -8.75
CA ASN A 38 5.75 4.37 -7.99
C ASN A 38 4.76 3.60 -7.11
N TYR A 39 4.73 2.28 -7.29
CA TYR A 39 3.88 1.38 -6.50
C TYR A 39 4.74 0.59 -5.53
N ILE A 40 4.24 0.44 -4.32
CA ILE A 40 4.91 -0.29 -3.24
C ILE A 40 4.05 -1.49 -2.87
N GLU A 41 4.67 -2.66 -2.84
CA GLU A 41 3.95 -3.88 -2.48
C GLU A 41 3.92 -4.06 -0.97
N LEU A 42 2.71 -4.27 -0.43
CA LEU A 42 2.52 -4.53 0.98
C LEU A 42 2.00 -5.95 1.18
N ASP A 43 2.43 -6.57 2.27
CA ASP A 43 1.98 -7.90 2.66
C ASP A 43 0.73 -7.73 3.53
N THR A 44 -0.44 -7.88 2.92
CA THR A 44 -1.71 -7.66 3.59
C THR A 44 -2.40 -8.97 3.93
N CYS A 45 -3.49 -8.89 4.70
CA CYS A 45 -4.28 -10.09 5.03
C CYS A 45 -4.99 -10.67 3.79
N ASP A 46 -5.09 -9.89 2.72
CA ASP A 46 -5.65 -10.37 1.44
C ASP A 46 -4.55 -10.77 0.46
N GLY A 47 -3.32 -10.94 0.93
CA GLY A 47 -2.18 -11.26 0.11
C GLY A 47 -1.32 -10.04 -0.17
N GLU A 48 -0.42 -10.17 -1.13
CA GLU A 48 0.50 -9.09 -1.50
C GLU A 48 -0.19 -8.19 -2.52
N LEU A 49 -0.35 -6.91 -2.16
CA LEU A 49 -1.03 -5.94 -3.00
C LEU A 49 -0.11 -4.75 -3.28
N LEU A 50 -0.26 -4.17 -4.47
CA LEU A 50 0.48 -2.97 -4.86
C LEU A 50 -0.37 -1.73 -4.58
N PHE A 51 0.26 -0.75 -3.93
CA PHE A 51 -0.37 0.54 -3.65
C PHE A 51 0.49 1.66 -4.23
N ALA A 52 -0.15 2.68 -4.80
CA ALA A 52 0.56 3.88 -5.23
C ALA A 52 1.06 4.64 -4.00
N GLU A 53 2.14 5.41 -4.16
CA GLU A 53 2.74 6.16 -3.03
C GLU A 53 1.74 7.04 -2.31
N ASP A 54 0.78 7.63 -3.05
CA ASP A 54 -0.19 8.54 -2.45
C ASP A 54 -1.36 7.82 -1.77
N GLU A 55 -1.41 6.50 -1.86
CA GLU A 55 -2.44 5.70 -1.21
C GLU A 55 -2.00 5.17 0.15
N ILE A 56 -0.76 5.36 0.51
CA ILE A 56 -0.20 4.85 1.76
C ILE A 56 0.67 5.91 2.41
N LYS A 57 0.92 5.75 3.70
CA LYS A 57 1.77 6.64 4.46
C LYS A 57 2.69 5.81 5.33
N ILE A 58 3.97 6.16 5.32
CA ILE A 58 4.96 5.46 6.15
C ILE A 58 4.67 5.75 7.63
N VAL A 59 4.73 4.71 8.46
CA VAL A 59 4.57 4.83 9.91
C VAL A 59 5.80 4.37 10.65
N LYS A 60 6.69 3.62 9.97
CA LYS A 60 7.89 3.12 10.63
C LYS A 60 8.96 2.71 9.64
#